data_f3a04f28c791447eb353c1214139e3eb
#
_entry.id   f3a04f28c791447eb353c1214139e3eb
#
_cell.length_a   1.000
_cell.length_b   1.000
_cell.length_c   1.000
_cell.angle_alpha   90.00
_cell.angle_beta   90.00
_cell.angle_gamma   90.00
#
_symmetry.space_group_name_H-M   'P 1'
#
loop_
_entity.id
_entity.type
_entity.pdbx_description
1 polymer ?
#
loop_
_entity_poly.entity_id
_entity_poly.type
_entity_poly.pdbx_seq_one_letter_code
_entity_poly.pdbx_strand_id
1 'polypeptide(L)'
;MERVFTPLDCLLPAGNLKLCLVLLNQPFSKGHFHCLWNKAALRACADGGANRLYHITEGSQDSFLPDYISGDFDSIRPEVEEYYKAKGCEFIETMDQNFTDFTKCLQILQKKIEKKGLQGKHKLHVDTGLEGEWCGLIPIGNACDCVTTTGLKWNLTNHMLKFGTLVSTSNTYDDSGIVTIETDKPLLWTMAIKE
;
A
#
# COMPACT_ATOMS: atom_id res chain seq x y z
N MET A 1 -0.98 -5.75 -22.94
CA MET A 1 -1.45 -7.00 -22.29
C MET A 1 -2.22 -6.59 -21.05
N GLU A 2 -3.46 -7.06 -20.90
CA GLU A 2 -4.27 -6.79 -19.70
C GLU A 2 -3.74 -7.60 -18.52
N ARG A 3 -3.59 -6.97 -17.36
CA ARG A 3 -3.19 -7.63 -16.12
C ARG A 3 -4.41 -7.77 -15.21
N VAL A 4 -4.62 -8.96 -14.67
CA VAL A 4 -5.75 -9.28 -13.79
C VAL A 4 -5.25 -9.45 -12.36
N PHE A 5 -5.92 -8.79 -11.41
CA PHE A 5 -5.62 -8.85 -9.97
C PHE A 5 -6.91 -9.06 -9.17
N THR A 6 -6.78 -9.71 -8.04
CA THR A 6 -7.77 -9.70 -6.96
C THR A 6 -7.09 -9.06 -5.74
N PRO A 7 -7.27 -7.75 -5.49
CA PRO A 7 -6.48 -7.02 -4.48
C PRO A 7 -6.54 -7.65 -3.10
N LEU A 8 -7.70 -8.13 -2.67
CA LEU A 8 -7.89 -8.73 -1.34
C LEU A 8 -7.67 -10.25 -1.30
N ASP A 9 -7.19 -10.88 -2.38
CA ASP A 9 -6.79 -12.29 -2.36
C ASP A 9 -5.77 -12.59 -1.24
N CYS A 10 -4.92 -11.62 -0.91
CA CYS A 10 -3.97 -11.73 0.19
C CYS A 10 -4.62 -11.92 1.58
N LEU A 11 -5.87 -11.55 1.77
CA LEU A 11 -6.63 -11.76 3.00
C LEU A 11 -7.41 -13.07 3.01
N LEU A 12 -7.64 -13.70 1.86
CA LEU A 12 -8.35 -14.97 1.77
C LEU A 12 -7.45 -16.13 2.23
N PRO A 13 -7.98 -17.15 2.92
CA PRO A 13 -7.18 -18.29 3.41
C PRO A 13 -6.37 -18.99 2.32
N ALA A 14 -6.96 -19.20 1.14
CA ALA A 14 -6.34 -19.86 -0.01
C ALA A 14 -5.63 -18.90 -0.98
N GLY A 15 -5.59 -17.59 -0.66
CA GLY A 15 -5.00 -16.58 -1.54
C GLY A 15 -3.48 -16.75 -1.69
N ASN A 16 -2.99 -16.67 -2.92
CA ASN A 16 -1.59 -16.87 -3.27
C ASN A 16 -0.90 -15.59 -3.80
N LEU A 17 -1.54 -14.43 -3.63
CA LEU A 17 -0.98 -13.16 -4.08
C LEU A 17 0.32 -12.85 -3.32
N LYS A 18 1.42 -12.69 -4.04
CA LYS A 18 2.67 -12.19 -3.46
C LYS A 18 2.52 -10.71 -3.18
N LEU A 19 2.73 -10.31 -1.94
CA LEU A 19 2.60 -8.93 -1.49
C LEU A 19 3.88 -8.44 -0.81
N CYS A 20 4.04 -7.14 -0.78
CA CYS A 20 4.95 -6.43 0.12
C CYS A 20 4.09 -5.62 1.09
N LEU A 21 4.38 -5.73 2.37
CA LEU A 21 3.64 -5.05 3.42
C LEU A 21 4.40 -3.81 3.86
N VAL A 22 3.73 -2.66 3.82
CA VAL A 22 4.24 -1.41 4.37
C VAL A 22 3.33 -0.97 5.51
N LEU A 23 3.89 -0.83 6.71
CA LEU A 23 3.18 -0.32 7.88
C LEU A 23 3.40 1.18 8.02
N LEU A 24 2.29 1.91 8.14
CA LEU A 24 2.28 3.35 8.37
C LEU A 24 1.95 3.65 9.83
N ASN A 25 2.19 4.89 10.26
CA ASN A 25 1.83 5.36 11.61
C ASN A 25 0.32 5.61 11.75
N GLN A 26 -0.49 4.58 11.43
CA GLN A 26 -1.93 4.60 11.57
C GLN A 26 -2.42 3.33 12.30
N PRO A 27 -3.52 3.39 13.05
CA PRO A 27 -4.14 2.18 13.61
C PRO A 27 -4.55 1.21 12.50
N PHE A 28 -4.41 -0.08 12.75
CA PHE A 28 -4.85 -1.14 11.83
C PHE A 28 -5.37 -2.36 12.60
N SER A 29 -6.18 -3.18 11.92
CA SER A 29 -6.77 -4.40 12.49
C SER A 29 -5.71 -5.46 12.78
N LYS A 30 -5.70 -5.99 14.00
CA LYS A 30 -4.78 -7.05 14.41
C LYS A 30 -4.98 -8.34 13.59
N GLY A 31 -6.21 -8.65 13.23
CA GLY A 31 -6.53 -9.83 12.41
C GLY A 31 -5.94 -9.72 11.00
N HIS A 32 -6.18 -8.60 10.33
CA HIS A 32 -5.61 -8.34 9.00
C HIS A 32 -4.09 -8.28 9.04
N PHE A 33 -3.51 -7.66 10.09
CA PHE A 33 -2.06 -7.59 10.26
C PHE A 33 -1.41 -8.98 10.24
N HIS A 34 -1.86 -9.91 11.07
CA HIS A 34 -1.28 -11.25 11.13
C HIS A 34 -1.39 -12.01 9.80
N CYS A 35 -2.54 -11.89 9.12
CA CYS A 35 -2.73 -12.51 7.82
C CYS A 35 -1.75 -11.97 6.77
N LEU A 36 -1.65 -10.64 6.66
CA LEU A 36 -0.76 -9.97 5.69
C LEU A 36 0.71 -10.18 6.03
N TRP A 37 1.08 -10.12 7.32
CA TRP A 37 2.45 -10.34 7.77
C TRP A 37 2.98 -11.70 7.35
N ASN A 38 2.18 -12.75 7.55
CA ASN A 38 2.59 -14.13 7.23
C ASN A 38 2.74 -14.37 5.72
N LYS A 39 2.00 -13.64 4.89
CA LYS A 39 2.03 -13.77 3.42
C LYS A 39 3.00 -12.83 2.74
N ALA A 40 3.47 -11.80 3.44
CA ALA A 40 4.36 -10.80 2.87
C ALA A 40 5.72 -11.38 2.52
N ALA A 41 6.15 -11.15 1.28
CA ALA A 41 7.48 -11.46 0.80
C ALA A 41 8.53 -10.42 1.26
N LEU A 42 8.07 -9.21 1.59
CA LEU A 42 8.86 -8.12 2.13
C LEU A 42 8.01 -7.28 3.06
N ARG A 43 8.56 -6.88 4.19
CA ARG A 43 7.90 -6.13 5.26
C ARG A 43 8.67 -4.87 5.57
N ALA A 44 8.00 -3.73 5.52
CA ALA A 44 8.61 -2.43 5.78
C ALA A 44 7.78 -1.62 6.77
N CYS A 45 8.43 -0.73 7.50
CA CYS A 45 7.78 0.33 8.26
C CYS A 45 8.21 1.68 7.71
N ALA A 46 7.25 2.58 7.51
CA ALA A 46 7.52 3.98 7.22
C ALA A 46 7.50 4.76 8.52
N ASP A 47 8.68 5.19 8.95
CA ASP A 47 8.96 6.00 10.14
C ASP A 47 8.18 5.52 11.39
N GLY A 48 7.30 6.33 11.97
CA GLY A 48 6.48 5.98 13.14
C GLY A 48 5.59 4.73 13.00
N GLY A 49 5.51 4.14 11.80
CA GLY A 49 4.91 2.81 11.58
C GLY A 49 5.60 1.71 12.40
N ALA A 50 6.88 1.88 12.72
CA ALA A 50 7.63 0.99 13.60
C ALA A 50 7.06 0.96 15.03
N ASN A 51 6.58 2.10 15.55
CA ASN A 51 5.94 2.16 16.87
C ASN A 51 4.64 1.35 16.89
N ARG A 52 3.87 1.39 15.77
CA ARG A 52 2.63 0.61 15.64
C ARG A 52 2.90 -0.88 15.64
N LEU A 53 3.92 -1.30 14.87
CA LEU A 53 4.36 -2.69 14.84
C LEU A 53 4.78 -3.17 16.24
N TYR A 54 5.65 -2.41 16.92
CA TYR A 54 6.14 -2.73 18.25
C TYR A 54 5.00 -2.92 19.27
N HIS A 55 4.02 -2.02 19.24
CA HIS A 55 2.89 -2.05 20.16
C HIS A 55 1.92 -3.21 19.88
N ILE A 56 1.54 -3.43 18.59
CA ILE A 56 0.55 -4.48 18.26
C ILE A 56 1.08 -5.90 18.49
N THR A 57 2.41 -6.04 18.49
CA THR A 57 3.12 -7.32 18.69
C THR A 57 3.65 -7.47 20.12
N GLU A 58 3.21 -6.63 21.07
CA GLU A 58 3.65 -6.66 22.47
C GLU A 58 3.65 -8.08 23.06
N GLY A 59 4.77 -8.47 23.64
CA GLY A 59 5.01 -9.84 24.17
C GLY A 59 5.50 -10.86 23.12
N SER A 60 5.54 -10.51 21.83
CA SER A 60 5.99 -11.39 20.74
C SER A 60 6.79 -10.67 19.65
N GLN A 61 7.33 -9.47 19.95
CA GLN A 61 8.01 -8.61 18.99
C GLN A 61 9.13 -9.31 18.22
N ASP A 62 9.83 -10.24 18.83
CA ASP A 62 10.92 -11.01 18.21
C ASP A 62 10.49 -11.84 16.99
N SER A 63 9.19 -12.15 16.89
CA SER A 63 8.61 -12.86 15.76
C SER A 63 8.15 -11.93 14.63
N PHE A 64 8.23 -10.61 14.85
CA PHE A 64 7.71 -9.60 13.94
C PHE A 64 8.77 -8.52 13.65
N LEU A 65 9.85 -8.94 13.01
CA LEU A 65 10.93 -8.04 12.62
C LEU A 65 10.72 -7.61 11.17
N PRO A 66 10.68 -6.29 10.87
CA PRO A 66 10.59 -5.81 9.49
C PRO A 66 11.93 -5.98 8.77
N ASP A 67 11.89 -6.14 7.44
CA ASP A 67 13.10 -6.21 6.62
C ASP A 67 13.81 -4.86 6.60
N TYR A 68 13.05 -3.74 6.61
CA TYR A 68 13.62 -2.40 6.78
C TYR A 68 12.63 -1.41 7.42
N ILE A 69 13.18 -0.37 7.99
CA ILE A 69 12.47 0.82 8.49
C ILE A 69 13.05 2.03 7.76
N SER A 70 12.21 2.86 7.13
CA SER A 70 12.66 4.03 6.38
C SER A 70 11.96 5.30 6.82
N GLY A 71 12.67 6.42 6.83
CA GLY A 71 12.17 7.73 7.25
C GLY A 71 13.30 8.67 7.62
N ASP A 72 12.98 9.80 8.23
CA ASP A 72 13.94 10.68 8.92
C ASP A 72 14.05 10.34 10.41
N PHE A 73 13.22 9.39 10.87
CA PHE A 73 13.19 8.79 12.21
C PHE A 73 12.78 9.75 13.33
N ASP A 74 12.19 10.90 12.99
CA ASP A 74 11.73 11.89 13.97
C ASP A 74 10.47 11.44 14.74
N SER A 75 9.69 10.54 14.15
CA SER A 75 8.47 9.99 14.73
C SER A 75 8.67 8.64 15.42
N ILE A 76 9.84 8.02 15.34
CA ILE A 76 10.13 6.75 16.02
C ILE A 76 10.54 7.03 17.46
N ARG A 77 9.94 6.32 18.41
CA ARG A 77 10.33 6.39 19.82
C ARG A 77 11.73 5.79 20.01
N PRO A 78 12.62 6.42 20.81
CA PRO A 78 14.00 5.96 21.00
C PRO A 78 14.12 4.49 21.42
N GLU A 79 13.25 4.01 22.31
CA GLU A 79 13.26 2.62 22.77
C GLU A 79 12.87 1.62 21.68
N VAL A 80 12.03 2.03 20.72
CA VAL A 80 11.63 1.21 19.56
C VAL A 80 12.74 1.16 18.53
N GLU A 81 13.37 2.30 18.28
CA GLU A 81 14.52 2.41 17.39
C GLU A 81 15.69 1.54 17.87
N GLU A 82 16.04 1.65 19.15
CA GLU A 82 17.09 0.86 19.79
C GLU A 82 16.79 -0.63 19.70
N TYR A 83 15.54 -1.03 19.98
CA TYR A 83 15.09 -2.42 19.88
C TYR A 83 15.32 -2.99 18.48
N TYR A 84 14.78 -2.35 17.42
CA TYR A 84 14.90 -2.89 16.08
C TYR A 84 16.34 -2.83 15.52
N LYS A 85 17.14 -1.83 15.91
CA LYS A 85 18.59 -1.79 15.61
C LYS A 85 19.32 -2.96 16.26
N ALA A 86 19.05 -3.24 17.52
CA ALA A 86 19.65 -4.38 18.24
C ALA A 86 19.26 -5.75 17.64
N LYS A 87 18.07 -5.84 17.00
CA LYS A 87 17.61 -7.04 16.29
C LYS A 87 18.16 -7.14 14.85
N GLY A 88 18.93 -6.16 14.39
CA GLY A 88 19.55 -6.16 13.07
C GLY A 88 18.62 -5.78 11.91
N CYS A 89 17.50 -5.10 12.19
CA CYS A 89 16.65 -4.56 11.15
C CYS A 89 17.39 -3.45 10.38
N GLU A 90 17.21 -3.39 9.06
CA GLU A 90 17.82 -2.35 8.21
C GLU A 90 17.12 -1.02 8.43
N PHE A 91 17.89 0.04 8.74
CA PHE A 91 17.41 1.42 8.82
C PHE A 91 17.87 2.19 7.59
N ILE A 92 16.93 2.76 6.84
CA ILE A 92 17.20 3.52 5.61
C ILE A 92 16.75 4.96 5.82
N GLU A 93 17.73 5.81 6.12
CA GLU A 93 17.48 7.23 6.34
C GLU A 93 17.12 7.96 5.04
N THR A 94 16.09 8.79 5.09
CA THR A 94 15.57 9.55 3.95
C THR A 94 15.31 11.00 4.34
N MET A 95 16.31 11.86 4.11
CA MET A 95 16.33 13.28 4.55
C MET A 95 15.49 14.22 3.67
N ASP A 96 14.98 13.76 2.53
CA ASP A 96 14.22 14.62 1.62
C ASP A 96 12.85 14.98 2.22
N GLN A 97 12.68 16.26 2.55
CA GLN A 97 11.46 16.80 3.14
C GLN A 97 10.36 17.15 2.11
N ASN A 98 10.63 16.98 0.81
CA ASN A 98 9.63 17.25 -0.25
C ASN A 98 8.61 16.10 -0.41
N PHE A 99 8.90 14.93 0.15
CA PHE A 99 8.05 13.75 0.07
C PHE A 99 7.67 13.24 1.47
N THR A 100 6.46 12.69 1.56
CA THR A 100 6.02 11.98 2.77
C THR A 100 6.82 10.70 2.98
N ASP A 101 6.93 10.22 4.22
CA ASP A 101 7.64 8.96 4.53
C ASP A 101 7.03 7.77 3.79
N PHE A 102 5.71 7.78 3.58
CA PHE A 102 5.04 6.78 2.74
C PHE A 102 5.58 6.81 1.31
N THR A 103 5.67 7.99 0.68
CA THR A 103 6.20 8.11 -0.69
C THR A 103 7.66 7.67 -0.75
N LYS A 104 8.48 8.08 0.21
CA LYS A 104 9.90 7.68 0.32
C LYS A 104 10.03 6.16 0.49
N CYS A 105 9.20 5.56 1.35
CA CYS A 105 9.17 4.10 1.56
C CYS A 105 8.78 3.36 0.28
N LEU A 106 7.78 3.84 -0.48
CA LEU A 106 7.40 3.25 -1.77
C LEU A 106 8.52 3.34 -2.81
N GLN A 107 9.29 4.42 -2.85
CA GLN A 107 10.44 4.56 -3.76
C GLN A 107 11.54 3.54 -3.43
N ILE A 108 11.79 3.28 -2.15
CA ILE A 108 12.72 2.23 -1.70
C ILE A 108 12.18 0.86 -2.09
N LEU A 109 10.91 0.60 -1.80
CA LEU A 109 10.23 -0.64 -2.16
C LEU A 109 10.33 -0.91 -3.66
N GLN A 110 10.06 0.08 -4.50
CA GLN A 110 10.17 -0.02 -5.95
C GLN A 110 11.59 -0.43 -6.40
N LYS A 111 12.63 0.10 -5.76
CA LYS A 111 14.02 -0.29 -6.05
C LYS A 111 14.32 -1.73 -5.62
N LYS A 112 13.75 -2.17 -4.47
CA LYS A 112 13.96 -3.53 -3.94
C LYS A 112 13.24 -4.63 -4.75
N ILE A 113 12.06 -4.34 -5.33
CA ILE A 113 11.26 -5.33 -6.09
C ILE A 113 11.53 -5.34 -7.61
N GLU A 114 12.58 -4.70 -8.09
CA GLU A 114 12.92 -4.60 -9.52
C GLU A 114 11.74 -4.18 -10.43
N LYS A 115 11.82 -2.98 -10.92
CA LYS A 115 11.23 -2.34 -12.12
C LYS A 115 10.19 -3.14 -12.92
N LYS A 116 9.03 -3.44 -12.35
CA LYS A 116 7.85 -3.73 -13.16
C LYS A 116 6.83 -2.62 -12.96
N GLY A 117 7.03 -1.50 -13.64
CA GLY A 117 6.05 -0.43 -13.68
C GLY A 117 4.68 -0.97 -14.11
N LEU A 118 3.67 -0.72 -13.29
CA LEU A 118 2.29 -1.08 -13.59
C LEU A 118 1.71 0.03 -14.47
N GLN A 119 2.03 -0.01 -15.77
CA GLN A 119 1.42 0.84 -16.80
C GLN A 119 0.53 -0.02 -17.69
N GLY A 120 -0.50 0.58 -18.30
CA GLY A 120 -1.36 -0.08 -19.25
C GLY A 120 -2.74 -0.42 -18.69
N LYS A 121 -3.28 -1.57 -19.10
CA LYS A 121 -4.64 -2.00 -18.78
C LYS A 121 -4.65 -3.00 -17.64
N HIS A 122 -5.47 -2.72 -16.62
CA HIS A 122 -5.59 -3.54 -15.41
C HIS A 122 -7.05 -3.89 -15.17
N LYS A 123 -7.29 -5.13 -14.75
CA LYS A 123 -8.59 -5.62 -14.33
C LYS A 123 -8.50 -6.06 -12.88
N LEU A 124 -9.33 -5.47 -12.02
CA LEU A 124 -9.41 -5.78 -10.60
C LEU A 124 -10.71 -6.54 -10.32
N HIS A 125 -10.62 -7.69 -9.69
CA HIS A 125 -11.76 -8.38 -9.10
C HIS A 125 -11.98 -7.83 -7.68
N VAL A 126 -13.13 -7.24 -7.45
CA VAL A 126 -13.51 -6.56 -6.20
C VAL A 126 -14.83 -7.12 -5.65
N ASP A 127 -14.94 -8.43 -5.71
CA ASP A 127 -16.10 -9.24 -5.34
C ASP A 127 -15.77 -10.37 -4.34
N THR A 128 -14.69 -10.19 -3.56
CA THR A 128 -14.28 -11.16 -2.53
C THR A 128 -15.20 -11.18 -1.32
N GLY A 129 -16.04 -10.14 -1.15
CA GLY A 129 -16.88 -9.91 0.01
C GLY A 129 -16.20 -9.14 1.14
N LEU A 130 -14.89 -8.91 1.04
CA LEU A 130 -14.09 -8.15 2.02
C LEU A 130 -13.94 -6.67 1.66
N GLU A 131 -14.39 -6.24 0.48
CA GLU A 131 -14.36 -4.87 0.03
C GLU A 131 -15.29 -4.00 0.90
N GLY A 132 -14.75 -2.87 1.38
CA GLY A 132 -15.55 -1.83 2.05
C GLY A 132 -16.28 -0.95 1.03
N GLU A 133 -16.85 0.15 1.51
CA GLU A 133 -17.77 0.97 0.72
C GLU A 133 -17.08 1.92 -0.28
N TRP A 134 -15.78 2.22 -0.10
CA TRP A 134 -15.09 3.20 -0.93
C TRP A 134 -13.78 2.68 -1.51
N CYS A 135 -13.39 3.27 -2.63
CA CYS A 135 -12.11 3.08 -3.27
C CYS A 135 -11.59 4.39 -3.88
N GLY A 136 -10.34 4.37 -4.33
CA GLY A 136 -9.72 5.55 -4.92
C GLY A 136 -8.53 5.24 -5.79
N LEU A 137 -8.14 6.25 -6.58
CA LEU A 137 -6.97 6.23 -7.46
C LEU A 137 -6.16 7.50 -7.22
N ILE A 138 -4.90 7.33 -6.84
CA ILE A 138 -3.99 8.42 -6.50
C ILE A 138 -2.74 8.30 -7.36
N PRO A 139 -2.33 9.34 -8.10
CA PRO A 139 -1.10 9.32 -8.88
C PRO A 139 0.13 9.27 -7.96
N ILE A 140 1.13 8.44 -8.31
CA ILE A 140 2.39 8.33 -7.58
C ILE A 140 3.52 8.95 -8.39
N GLY A 141 4.22 9.89 -7.79
CA GLY A 141 5.36 10.58 -8.37
C GLY A 141 4.93 11.66 -9.36
N ASN A 142 4.42 11.28 -10.53
CA ASN A 142 4.00 12.21 -11.58
C ASN A 142 2.49 12.17 -11.83
N ALA A 143 1.94 13.24 -12.41
CA ALA A 143 0.56 13.23 -12.90
C ALA A 143 0.35 12.10 -13.92
N CYS A 144 -0.81 11.44 -13.88
CA CYS A 144 -1.27 10.55 -14.94
C CYS A 144 -2.10 11.37 -15.92
N ASP A 145 -1.64 11.44 -17.16
CA ASP A 145 -2.25 12.34 -18.15
C ASP A 145 -3.52 11.74 -18.77
N CYS A 146 -3.64 10.41 -18.76
CA CYS A 146 -4.76 9.71 -19.37
C CYS A 146 -5.17 8.50 -18.50
N VAL A 147 -6.30 8.63 -17.81
CA VAL A 147 -6.88 7.56 -17.00
C VAL A 147 -8.31 7.30 -17.45
N THR A 148 -8.61 6.04 -17.74
CA THR A 148 -9.96 5.55 -18.06
C THR A 148 -10.33 4.41 -17.14
N THR A 149 -11.54 4.45 -16.56
CA THR A 149 -12.03 3.41 -15.65
C THR A 149 -13.41 2.91 -16.05
N THR A 150 -13.73 1.67 -15.65
CA THR A 150 -15.08 1.10 -15.66
C THR A 150 -15.31 0.37 -14.33
N GLY A 151 -16.55 0.05 -14.01
CA GLY A 151 -16.89 -0.70 -12.79
C GLY A 151 -16.95 0.16 -11.52
N LEU A 152 -16.89 1.48 -11.69
CA LEU A 152 -17.01 2.44 -10.59
C LEU A 152 -18.28 3.28 -10.76
N LYS A 153 -18.79 3.82 -9.68
CA LYS A 153 -19.92 4.75 -9.70
C LYS A 153 -19.59 6.03 -10.47
N TRP A 154 -18.38 6.55 -10.29
CA TRP A 154 -17.87 7.72 -11.01
C TRP A 154 -16.66 7.32 -11.86
N ASN A 155 -16.95 6.82 -13.06
CA ASN A 155 -15.92 6.42 -14.01
C ASN A 155 -15.22 7.63 -14.64
N LEU A 156 -13.96 7.41 -14.95
CA LEU A 156 -13.11 8.36 -15.69
C LEU A 156 -13.04 7.95 -17.16
N THR A 157 -12.97 8.93 -18.06
CA THR A 157 -12.75 8.70 -19.49
C THR A 157 -11.70 9.68 -19.99
N ASN A 158 -10.48 9.21 -20.21
CA ASN A 158 -9.32 10.01 -20.62
C ASN A 158 -9.09 11.24 -19.73
N HIS A 159 -9.24 11.08 -18.41
CA HIS A 159 -9.03 12.15 -17.44
C HIS A 159 -7.60 12.18 -16.93
N MET A 160 -7.10 13.40 -16.70
CA MET A 160 -5.84 13.60 -15.98
C MET A 160 -6.09 13.47 -14.48
N LEU A 161 -5.27 12.63 -13.82
CA LEU A 161 -5.17 12.60 -12.35
C LEU A 161 -3.89 13.29 -11.89
N LYS A 162 -4.04 14.35 -11.08
CA LYS A 162 -2.93 15.16 -10.56
C LYS A 162 -3.33 15.84 -9.26
N PHE A 163 -2.43 15.87 -8.29
CA PHE A 163 -2.61 16.69 -7.08
C PHE A 163 -2.78 18.15 -7.44
N GLY A 164 -3.72 18.82 -6.78
CA GLY A 164 -4.09 20.21 -7.08
C GLY A 164 -5.12 20.38 -8.20
N THR A 165 -5.48 19.30 -8.92
CA THR A 165 -6.55 19.32 -9.93
C THR A 165 -7.63 18.29 -9.61
N LEU A 166 -7.35 17.01 -9.85
CA LEU A 166 -8.26 15.90 -9.59
C LEU A 166 -7.47 14.71 -9.06
N VAL A 167 -7.93 14.14 -7.95
CA VAL A 167 -7.58 12.79 -7.46
C VAL A 167 -8.88 12.08 -7.08
N SER A 168 -8.94 10.78 -7.31
CA SER A 168 -10.12 9.99 -6.95
C SER A 168 -9.89 9.37 -5.58
N THR A 169 -10.50 9.92 -4.52
CA THR A 169 -10.28 9.49 -3.13
C THR A 169 -11.51 8.91 -2.45
N SER A 170 -12.69 9.05 -3.05
CA SER A 170 -13.98 8.69 -2.42
C SER A 170 -14.95 8.12 -3.45
N ASN A 171 -14.46 7.29 -4.35
CA ASN A 171 -15.28 6.57 -5.31
C ASN A 171 -15.89 5.31 -4.65
N THR A 172 -16.81 4.65 -5.32
CA THR A 172 -17.36 3.37 -4.91
C THR A 172 -17.54 2.46 -6.11
N TYR A 173 -17.82 1.20 -5.87
CA TYR A 173 -18.02 0.21 -6.92
C TYR A 173 -19.41 0.35 -7.55
N ASP A 174 -19.54 -0.11 -8.79
CA ASP A 174 -20.83 -0.53 -9.31
C ASP A 174 -21.08 -2.01 -8.91
N ASP A 175 -22.21 -2.57 -9.30
CA ASP A 175 -22.57 -3.94 -8.91
C ASP A 175 -21.90 -5.03 -9.78
N SER A 176 -20.93 -4.68 -10.64
CA SER A 176 -20.29 -5.62 -11.56
C SER A 176 -19.24 -6.53 -10.91
N GLY A 177 -18.72 -6.16 -9.75
CA GLY A 177 -17.62 -6.87 -9.08
C GLY A 177 -16.26 -6.77 -9.79
N ILE A 178 -16.19 -5.99 -10.87
CA ILE A 178 -14.99 -5.85 -11.71
C ILE A 178 -14.72 -4.38 -11.98
N VAL A 179 -13.52 -3.93 -11.65
CA VAL A 179 -13.03 -2.59 -12.02
C VAL A 179 -11.94 -2.72 -13.08
N THR A 180 -12.05 -1.97 -14.17
CA THR A 180 -10.95 -1.85 -15.13
C THR A 180 -10.30 -0.48 -15.01
N ILE A 181 -8.97 -0.44 -15.14
CA ILE A 181 -8.18 0.79 -15.09
C ILE A 181 -7.21 0.76 -16.26
N GLU A 182 -7.26 1.75 -17.12
CA GLU A 182 -6.27 2.01 -18.14
C GLU A 182 -5.54 3.31 -17.81
N THR A 183 -4.22 3.25 -17.72
CA THR A 183 -3.38 4.37 -17.28
C THR A 183 -2.06 4.42 -18.02
N ASP A 184 -1.57 5.62 -18.28
CA ASP A 184 -0.25 5.89 -18.89
C ASP A 184 0.90 5.90 -17.88
N LYS A 185 0.59 6.09 -16.57
CA LYS A 185 1.57 6.13 -15.49
C LYS A 185 1.06 5.39 -14.24
N PRO A 186 1.94 4.98 -13.32
CA PRO A 186 1.54 4.25 -12.12
C PRO A 186 0.54 5.01 -11.25
N LEU A 187 -0.51 4.31 -10.83
CA LEU A 187 -1.50 4.77 -9.87
C LEU A 187 -1.47 3.88 -8.62
N LEU A 188 -1.72 4.48 -7.47
CA LEU A 188 -2.03 3.78 -6.24
C LEU A 188 -3.54 3.49 -6.21
N TRP A 189 -3.90 2.23 -6.10
CA TRP A 189 -5.25 1.83 -5.75
C TRP A 189 -5.42 1.86 -4.24
N THR A 190 -6.45 2.55 -3.77
CA THR A 190 -6.84 2.61 -2.35
C THR A 190 -8.25 2.07 -2.18
N MET A 191 -8.52 1.40 -1.07
CA MET A 191 -9.84 0.87 -0.79
C MET A 191 -10.06 0.65 0.71
N ALA A 192 -11.32 0.72 1.14
CA ALA A 192 -11.72 0.24 2.44
C ALA A 192 -11.78 -1.29 2.45
N ILE A 193 -11.50 -1.87 3.61
CA ILE A 193 -11.60 -3.30 3.88
C ILE A 193 -12.61 -3.48 5.01
N LYS A 194 -13.54 -4.42 4.89
CA LYS A 194 -14.46 -4.79 5.97
C LYS A 194 -13.68 -5.47 7.10
N GLU A 195 -14.06 -5.16 8.34
CA GLU A 195 -13.54 -5.83 9.54
C GLU A 195 -14.24 -7.16 9.78
#